data_66a6ee08a938d1692fa7b7d47613821d
#
_entry.id   66a6ee08a938d1692fa7b7d47613821d
#
_cell.length_a   1.000
_cell.length_b   1.000
_cell.length_c   1.000
_cell.angle_alpha   90.00
_cell.angle_beta   90.00
_cell.angle_gamma   90.00
#
_symmetry.space_group_name_H-M   'P 1'
#
loop_
_entity.id
_entity.type
_entity.pdbx_description
1 polymer ?
#
loop_
_entity_poly.entity_id
_entity_poly.type
_entity_poly.pdbx_seq_one_letter_code
_entity_poly.pdbx_strand_id
1 'polypeptide(L)'
;RCNNTMDVKQIIDYLAAYDGRPLKIMEVCGTHTAAIFKNGIRSLISDKIKLISGPGCPVCVTPTAYIDRCIEYASRENHTLLTFGDMMKVPGSSGSLSEAKGNGSVNVDIMYSPFEALEKAAGDPGRTYVVAAVGFETTVPTYAMMVQEAARRGIRNVKLVTALKTVMVALEWICENQEDVDGFICPGHVSVITGSDVYKPLAERYHRPFVVTGFEAEHILASIYRIVRQIETGGAAVENLYRNAVKDEGNRKAVAIMEEAFETGPAMWRGLGIIEKSGLYLREELAGYDGGSRDL
;
A
#
# COMPACT_ATOMS: atom_id res chain seq x y z
N ARG A 1 -0.97 -2.74 -36.34
CA ARG A 1 0.09 -1.76 -35.95
C ARG A 1 -0.45 -0.37 -36.22
N CYS A 2 -1.14 0.23 -35.24
CA CYS A 2 -1.38 1.67 -35.20
C CYS A 2 -0.79 2.13 -33.86
N ASN A 3 0.49 2.53 -33.89
CA ASN A 3 1.08 3.35 -32.82
C ASN A 3 0.50 4.77 -32.97
N ASN A 4 -0.69 4.98 -32.49
CA ASN A 4 -1.24 6.33 -32.30
C ASN A 4 -0.97 6.72 -30.84
N THR A 5 0.31 6.91 -30.49
CA THR A 5 0.68 7.59 -29.25
C THR A 5 0.35 9.06 -29.47
N MET A 6 -0.79 9.50 -28.89
CA MET A 6 -1.10 10.92 -28.81
C MET A 6 0.05 11.62 -28.08
N ASP A 7 0.44 12.78 -28.59
CA ASP A 7 1.40 13.66 -27.90
C ASP A 7 0.78 14.14 -26.59
N VAL A 8 1.64 14.35 -25.57
CA VAL A 8 1.21 14.82 -24.23
C VAL A 8 0.37 16.09 -24.33
N LYS A 9 0.73 17.00 -25.25
CA LYS A 9 -0.06 18.22 -25.50
C LYS A 9 -1.48 17.90 -25.95
N GLN A 10 -1.64 16.96 -26.86
CA GLN A 10 -2.96 16.54 -27.35
C GLN A 10 -3.80 15.92 -26.23
N ILE A 11 -3.17 15.16 -25.32
CA ILE A 11 -3.83 14.60 -24.14
C ILE A 11 -4.32 15.72 -23.23
N ILE A 12 -3.47 16.71 -22.94
CA ILE A 12 -3.84 17.87 -22.11
C ILE A 12 -4.97 18.64 -22.74
N ASP A 13 -4.87 18.98 -24.03
CA ASP A 13 -5.90 19.72 -24.76
C ASP A 13 -7.24 18.97 -24.71
N TYR A 14 -7.23 17.65 -24.86
CA TYR A 14 -8.42 16.81 -24.77
C TYR A 14 -9.03 16.84 -23.36
N LEU A 15 -8.21 16.62 -22.33
CA LEU A 15 -8.68 16.59 -20.94
C LEU A 15 -9.16 17.97 -20.45
N ALA A 16 -8.50 19.04 -20.89
CA ALA A 16 -8.91 20.41 -20.58
C ALA A 16 -10.26 20.78 -21.23
N ALA A 17 -10.49 20.28 -22.46
CA ALA A 17 -11.72 20.51 -23.21
C ALA A 17 -12.88 19.58 -22.80
N TYR A 18 -12.65 18.64 -21.88
CA TYR A 18 -13.70 17.70 -21.47
C TYR A 18 -14.91 18.43 -20.89
N ASP A 19 -16.07 18.26 -21.51
CA ASP A 19 -17.34 18.89 -21.12
C ASP A 19 -18.48 17.87 -20.89
N GLY A 20 -18.15 16.59 -20.66
CA GLY A 20 -19.11 15.54 -20.32
C GLY A 20 -19.70 15.70 -18.91
N ARG A 21 -20.29 14.64 -18.39
CA ARG A 21 -20.73 14.59 -16.99
C ARG A 21 -19.54 14.72 -16.04
N PRO A 22 -19.74 15.23 -14.82
CA PRO A 22 -18.69 15.19 -13.81
C PRO A 22 -18.16 13.77 -13.59
N LEU A 23 -16.84 13.62 -13.52
CA LEU A 23 -16.17 12.36 -13.27
C LEU A 23 -15.35 12.45 -11.98
N LYS A 24 -15.30 11.33 -11.26
CA LYS A 24 -14.47 11.17 -10.08
C LYS A 24 -13.51 10.00 -10.30
N ILE A 25 -12.23 10.28 -10.46
CA ILE A 25 -11.17 9.30 -10.70
C ILE A 25 -10.33 9.20 -9.43
N MET A 26 -10.19 7.98 -8.89
CA MET A 26 -9.42 7.72 -7.68
C MET A 26 -8.02 7.21 -8.03
N GLU A 27 -6.99 7.87 -7.50
CA GLU A 27 -5.64 7.30 -7.47
C GLU A 27 -5.41 6.53 -6.16
N VAL A 28 -4.72 5.40 -6.23
CA VAL A 28 -4.53 4.49 -5.10
C VAL A 28 -3.04 4.31 -4.79
N CYS A 29 -2.30 5.42 -4.77
CA CYS A 29 -0.88 5.42 -4.42
C CYS A 29 -0.43 6.81 -3.96
N GLY A 30 0.14 6.91 -2.76
CA GLY A 30 0.67 8.18 -2.26
C GLY A 30 1.70 8.84 -3.18
N THR A 31 2.46 8.06 -3.95
CA THR A 31 3.40 8.58 -4.96
C THR A 31 2.64 9.26 -6.12
N HIS A 32 1.50 8.71 -6.55
CA HIS A 32 0.64 9.37 -7.55
C HIS A 32 0.08 10.68 -6.99
N THR A 33 -0.41 10.68 -5.73
CA THR A 33 -0.89 11.90 -5.06
C THR A 33 0.17 13.00 -5.10
N ALA A 34 1.39 12.66 -4.69
CA ALA A 34 2.51 13.60 -4.68
C ALA A 34 2.88 14.10 -6.09
N ALA A 35 2.89 13.20 -7.08
CA ALA A 35 3.20 13.55 -8.47
C ALA A 35 2.12 14.44 -9.10
N ILE A 36 0.84 14.16 -8.85
CA ILE A 36 -0.30 14.98 -9.29
C ILE A 36 -0.18 16.41 -8.73
N PHE A 37 0.14 16.53 -7.44
CA PHE A 37 0.31 17.82 -6.79
C PHE A 37 1.53 18.57 -7.33
N LYS A 38 2.70 17.92 -7.33
CA LYS A 38 3.99 18.51 -7.76
C LYS A 38 3.94 19.05 -9.19
N ASN A 39 3.26 18.34 -10.09
CA ASN A 39 3.18 18.70 -11.50
C ASN A 39 1.93 19.52 -11.87
N GLY A 40 1.13 19.92 -10.88
CA GLY A 40 -0.07 20.75 -11.12
C GLY A 40 -1.10 20.10 -12.04
N ILE A 41 -1.19 18.76 -12.09
CA ILE A 41 -2.05 18.03 -13.04
C ILE A 41 -3.50 18.47 -12.96
N ARG A 42 -4.00 18.78 -11.75
CA ARG A 42 -5.39 19.24 -11.56
C ARG A 42 -5.71 20.53 -12.30
N SER A 43 -4.73 21.41 -12.54
CA SER A 43 -4.92 22.65 -13.29
C SER A 43 -4.77 22.49 -14.81
N LEU A 44 -4.36 21.32 -15.28
CA LEU A 44 -4.20 20.98 -16.69
C LEU A 44 -5.44 20.27 -17.28
N ILE A 45 -6.41 19.92 -16.45
CA ILE A 45 -7.59 19.14 -16.85
C ILE A 45 -8.87 19.91 -16.53
N SER A 46 -9.98 19.54 -17.16
CA SER A 46 -11.29 20.12 -16.89
C SER A 46 -11.68 20.00 -15.40
N ASP A 47 -12.32 21.00 -14.84
CA ASP A 47 -12.88 21.00 -13.48
C ASP A 47 -13.98 19.94 -13.27
N LYS A 48 -14.52 19.41 -14.36
CA LYS A 48 -15.44 18.27 -14.34
C LYS A 48 -14.75 16.93 -14.07
N ILE A 49 -13.40 16.84 -14.18
CA ILE A 49 -12.62 15.65 -13.85
C ILE A 49 -12.00 15.85 -12.47
N LYS A 50 -12.58 15.23 -11.45
CA LYS A 50 -12.08 15.30 -10.08
C LYS A 50 -11.14 14.13 -9.78
N LEU A 51 -9.89 14.44 -9.44
CA LEU A 51 -8.93 13.46 -8.94
C LEU A 51 -9.04 13.40 -7.42
N ILE A 52 -9.30 12.20 -6.89
CA ILE A 52 -9.39 11.96 -5.45
C ILE A 52 -8.34 10.92 -5.03
N SER A 53 -7.86 11.05 -3.80
CA SER A 53 -6.89 10.12 -3.23
C SER A 53 -7.60 8.98 -2.52
N GLY A 54 -7.24 7.77 -2.88
CA GLY A 54 -7.67 6.55 -2.22
C GLY A 54 -6.71 6.12 -1.10
N PRO A 55 -6.94 4.94 -0.48
CA PRO A 55 -6.15 4.44 0.65
C PRO A 55 -4.81 3.83 0.21
N GLY A 56 -4.04 4.56 -0.59
CA GLY A 56 -2.80 4.11 -1.23
C GLY A 56 -1.52 4.30 -0.41
N CYS A 57 -1.62 4.65 0.86
CA CYS A 57 -0.48 4.86 1.75
C CYS A 57 -0.63 3.96 3.00
N PRO A 58 0.21 2.93 3.19
CA PRO A 58 0.08 2.00 4.31
C PRO A 58 0.25 2.67 5.66
N VAL A 59 1.12 3.68 5.76
CA VAL A 59 1.33 4.48 6.96
C VAL A 59 0.07 5.28 7.33
N CYS A 60 -0.55 5.89 6.32
CA CYS A 60 -1.73 6.75 6.52
C CYS A 60 -2.97 5.98 6.98
N VAL A 61 -3.10 4.71 6.57
CA VAL A 61 -4.23 3.83 6.93
C VAL A 61 -3.97 2.97 8.17
N THR A 62 -2.81 3.14 8.81
CA THR A 62 -2.46 2.42 10.04
C THR A 62 -3.32 2.92 11.20
N PRO A 63 -4.04 2.05 11.94
CA PRO A 63 -4.91 2.44 13.03
C PRO A 63 -4.15 2.95 14.25
N THR A 64 -4.80 3.79 15.04
CA THR A 64 -4.24 4.38 16.27
C THR A 64 -3.79 3.30 17.27
N ALA A 65 -4.62 2.25 17.46
CA ALA A 65 -4.30 1.15 18.37
C ALA A 65 -2.99 0.43 18.01
N TYR A 66 -2.64 0.36 16.73
CA TYR A 66 -1.35 -0.20 16.32
C TYR A 66 -0.16 0.64 16.79
N ILE A 67 -0.27 1.97 16.73
CA ILE A 67 0.78 2.86 17.22
C ILE A 67 0.91 2.73 18.75
N ASP A 68 -0.22 2.65 19.46
CA ASP A 68 -0.24 2.46 20.91
C ASP A 68 0.44 1.13 21.31
N ARG A 69 0.18 0.05 20.55
CA ARG A 69 0.85 -1.24 20.74
C ARG A 69 2.37 -1.15 20.48
N CYS A 70 2.78 -0.41 19.45
CA CYS A 70 4.20 -0.16 19.20
C CYS A 70 4.88 0.61 20.35
N ILE A 71 4.23 1.64 20.88
CA ILE A 71 4.73 2.40 22.04
C ILE A 71 4.81 1.48 23.27
N GLU A 72 3.79 0.67 23.52
CA GLU A 72 3.79 -0.31 24.61
C GLU A 72 5.00 -1.26 24.52
N TYR A 73 5.25 -1.86 23.35
CA TYR A 73 6.42 -2.72 23.16
C TYR A 73 7.74 -1.99 23.38
N ALA A 74 7.85 -0.78 22.85
CA ALA A 74 9.05 0.02 22.97
C ALA A 74 9.34 0.49 24.43
N SER A 75 8.31 0.52 25.28
CA SER A 75 8.44 0.87 26.70
C SER A 75 8.81 -0.31 27.61
N ARG A 76 8.72 -1.55 27.11
CA ARG A 76 9.05 -2.73 27.90
C ARG A 76 10.56 -2.85 28.13
N GLU A 77 10.94 -3.29 29.34
CA GLU A 77 12.33 -3.60 29.64
C GLU A 77 12.87 -4.69 28.70
N ASN A 78 14.11 -4.57 28.31
CA ASN A 78 14.78 -5.51 27.39
C ASN A 78 14.09 -5.69 26.02
N HIS A 79 13.28 -4.71 25.58
CA HIS A 79 12.73 -4.66 24.25
C HIS A 79 13.29 -3.46 23.48
N THR A 80 13.39 -3.63 22.15
CA THR A 80 13.65 -2.53 21.20
C THR A 80 12.68 -2.67 20.04
N LEU A 81 11.92 -1.62 19.77
CA LEU A 81 11.08 -1.52 18.60
C LEU A 81 11.93 -1.06 17.40
N LEU A 82 11.77 -1.75 16.29
CA LEU A 82 12.36 -1.38 15.00
C LEU A 82 11.26 -0.95 14.05
N THR A 83 11.40 0.22 13.46
CA THR A 83 10.40 0.77 12.55
C THR A 83 11.05 1.57 11.43
N PHE A 84 10.33 1.75 10.31
CA PHE A 84 10.73 2.72 9.29
C PHE A 84 10.49 4.14 9.77
N GLY A 85 11.29 5.10 9.26
CA GLY A 85 11.29 6.47 9.76
C GLY A 85 9.97 7.22 9.57
N ASP A 86 9.17 6.87 8.57
CA ASP A 86 7.86 7.47 8.30
C ASP A 86 6.81 7.14 9.38
N MET A 87 6.97 6.02 10.08
CA MET A 87 6.11 5.64 11.20
C MET A 87 6.36 6.46 12.47
N MET A 88 7.52 7.08 12.61
CA MET A 88 7.91 7.79 13.84
C MET A 88 6.96 8.92 14.23
N LYS A 89 6.33 9.57 13.24
CA LYS A 89 5.43 10.73 13.45
C LYS A 89 3.95 10.39 13.40
N VAL A 90 3.60 9.13 13.17
CA VAL A 90 2.18 8.70 13.10
C VAL A 90 1.57 8.80 14.50
N PRO A 91 0.43 9.49 14.66
CA PRO A 91 -0.17 9.69 15.99
C PRO A 91 -0.88 8.42 16.46
N GLY A 92 -0.58 8.01 17.69
CA GLY A 92 -1.36 7.11 18.52
C GLY A 92 -2.36 7.88 19.40
N SER A 93 -2.92 7.22 20.40
CA SER A 93 -3.88 7.84 21.35
C SER A 93 -3.22 8.87 22.27
N SER A 94 -1.97 8.66 22.66
CA SER A 94 -1.23 9.49 23.62
C SER A 94 0.03 10.12 23.04
N GLY A 95 0.12 10.22 21.72
CA GLY A 95 1.28 10.77 21.02
C GLY A 95 1.89 9.81 20.02
N SER A 96 3.04 10.16 19.50
CA SER A 96 3.78 9.40 18.46
C SER A 96 5.01 8.70 19.07
N LEU A 97 5.58 7.75 18.31
CA LEU A 97 6.87 7.13 18.67
C LEU A 97 8.00 8.16 18.80
N SER A 98 7.96 9.23 17.99
CA SER A 98 8.95 10.32 18.06
C SER A 98 8.87 11.09 19.37
N GLU A 99 7.66 11.42 19.83
CA GLU A 99 7.43 12.11 21.11
C GLU A 99 7.81 11.22 22.29
N ALA A 100 7.41 9.95 22.28
CA ALA A 100 7.76 8.98 23.30
C ALA A 100 9.30 8.78 23.40
N LYS A 101 10.00 8.72 22.26
CA LYS A 101 11.46 8.65 22.21
C LYS A 101 12.11 9.92 22.75
N GLY A 102 11.57 11.09 22.41
CA GLY A 102 12.06 12.38 22.90
C GLY A 102 11.98 12.51 24.41
N ASN A 103 10.96 11.91 25.03
CA ASN A 103 10.78 11.89 26.49
C ASN A 103 11.60 10.79 27.20
N GLY A 104 12.38 9.99 26.45
CA GLY A 104 13.20 8.92 27.02
C GLY A 104 12.41 7.72 27.55
N SER A 105 11.12 7.60 27.22
CA SER A 105 10.23 6.56 27.76
C SER A 105 10.25 5.25 26.96
N VAL A 106 10.89 5.23 25.77
CA VAL A 106 10.86 4.09 24.85
C VAL A 106 12.21 3.83 24.18
N ASN A 107 12.46 2.55 23.85
CA ASN A 107 13.57 2.11 23.03
C ASN A 107 13.09 1.87 21.58
N VAL A 108 13.36 2.82 20.71
CA VAL A 108 12.97 2.76 19.28
C VAL A 108 14.18 3.05 18.40
N ASP A 109 14.44 2.16 17.46
CA ASP A 109 15.44 2.33 16.40
C ASP A 109 14.76 2.44 15.04
N ILE A 110 15.29 3.32 14.19
CA ILE A 110 14.91 3.38 12.78
C ILE A 110 15.69 2.32 12.03
N MET A 111 14.98 1.47 11.29
CA MET A 111 15.57 0.49 10.39
C MET A 111 15.40 0.94 8.94
N TYR A 112 16.30 0.49 8.08
CA TYR A 112 16.25 0.65 6.62
C TYR A 112 15.95 -0.67 5.92
N SER A 113 16.10 -1.78 6.63
CA SER A 113 15.73 -3.13 6.18
C SER A 113 15.21 -3.95 7.36
N PRO A 114 14.15 -4.76 7.20
CA PRO A 114 13.69 -5.70 8.24
C PRO A 114 14.79 -6.70 8.67
N PHE A 115 15.74 -7.01 7.80
CA PHE A 115 16.85 -7.91 8.14
C PHE A 115 17.80 -7.37 9.21
N GLU A 116 17.84 -6.06 9.44
CA GLU A 116 18.59 -5.48 10.56
C GLU A 116 18.11 -6.02 11.92
N ALA A 117 16.84 -6.38 12.03
CA ALA A 117 16.28 -6.99 13.23
C ALA A 117 16.94 -8.33 13.54
N LEU A 118 17.25 -9.13 12.52
CA LEU A 118 17.91 -10.43 12.69
C LEU A 118 19.35 -10.29 13.19
N GLU A 119 20.09 -9.34 12.63
CA GLU A 119 21.48 -9.12 13.01
C GLU A 119 21.57 -8.56 14.45
N LYS A 120 20.69 -7.64 14.81
CA LYS A 120 20.58 -7.14 16.18
C LYS A 120 20.18 -8.25 17.15
N ALA A 121 19.17 -9.06 16.80
CA ALA A 121 18.68 -10.15 17.65
C ALA A 121 19.73 -11.27 17.84
N ALA A 122 20.48 -11.58 16.79
CA ALA A 122 21.58 -12.55 16.87
C ALA A 122 22.74 -12.04 17.74
N GLY A 123 23.00 -10.72 17.72
CA GLY A 123 24.09 -10.10 18.49
C GLY A 123 23.74 -9.86 19.96
N ASP A 124 22.47 -9.82 20.33
CA ASP A 124 22.00 -9.59 21.71
C ASP A 124 20.84 -10.52 22.06
N PRO A 125 21.10 -11.77 22.45
CA PRO A 125 20.06 -12.74 22.79
C PRO A 125 19.25 -12.38 24.05
N GLY A 126 19.74 -11.45 24.89
CA GLY A 126 19.07 -11.00 26.10
C GLY A 126 17.96 -9.97 25.84
N ARG A 127 17.83 -9.49 24.62
CA ARG A 127 16.88 -8.46 24.23
C ARG A 127 15.92 -8.97 23.16
N THR A 128 14.66 -8.59 23.25
CA THR A 128 13.64 -8.85 22.22
C THR A 128 13.57 -7.67 21.26
N TYR A 129 13.65 -7.97 19.98
CA TYR A 129 13.52 -7.00 18.90
C TYR A 129 12.14 -7.12 18.26
N VAL A 130 11.36 -6.07 18.33
CA VAL A 130 10.00 -6.04 17.80
C VAL A 130 9.99 -5.19 16.54
N VAL A 131 9.59 -5.79 15.43
CA VAL A 131 9.50 -5.12 14.13
C VAL A 131 8.08 -4.61 13.92
N ALA A 132 7.92 -3.31 13.80
CA ALA A 132 6.68 -2.68 13.37
C ALA A 132 6.52 -2.89 11.87
N ALA A 133 5.83 -3.96 11.49
CA ALA A 133 5.65 -4.35 10.10
C ALA A 133 4.42 -3.67 9.49
N VAL A 134 4.66 -2.53 8.84
CA VAL A 134 3.65 -1.75 8.11
C VAL A 134 3.94 -1.81 6.62
N GLY A 135 2.94 -2.05 5.79
CA GLY A 135 3.15 -2.12 4.35
C GLY A 135 1.98 -2.71 3.58
N PHE A 136 2.08 -2.57 2.28
CA PHE A 136 1.28 -3.26 1.28
C PHE A 136 2.11 -4.35 0.59
N GLU A 137 1.59 -4.93 -0.48
CA GLU A 137 2.20 -6.03 -1.23
C GLU A 137 3.66 -5.75 -1.64
N THR A 138 4.06 -4.49 -1.75
CA THR A 138 5.44 -4.09 -2.10
C THR A 138 6.47 -4.47 -1.04
N THR A 139 6.10 -4.42 0.24
CA THR A 139 7.01 -4.66 1.38
C THR A 139 6.79 -6.00 2.06
N VAL A 140 5.62 -6.59 1.92
CA VAL A 140 5.26 -7.87 2.55
C VAL A 140 6.25 -8.99 2.24
N PRO A 141 6.75 -9.17 0.99
CA PRO A 141 7.73 -10.22 0.70
C PRO A 141 9.01 -10.10 1.53
N THR A 142 9.45 -8.88 1.83
CA THR A 142 10.66 -8.65 2.62
C THR A 142 10.47 -9.08 4.08
N TYR A 143 9.30 -8.81 4.67
CA TYR A 143 8.95 -9.29 6.01
C TYR A 143 8.80 -10.82 6.04
N ALA A 144 8.19 -11.40 5.00
CA ALA A 144 8.08 -12.85 4.86
C ALA A 144 9.46 -13.53 4.85
N MET A 145 10.37 -13.06 4.00
CA MET A 145 11.74 -13.57 3.94
C MET A 145 12.48 -13.39 5.27
N MET A 146 12.29 -12.25 5.93
CA MET A 146 12.94 -11.98 7.22
C MET A 146 12.50 -12.99 8.29
N VAL A 147 11.21 -13.25 8.43
CA VAL A 147 10.71 -14.17 9.46
C VAL A 147 11.05 -15.63 9.13
N GLN A 148 11.04 -16.03 7.86
CA GLN A 148 11.50 -17.34 7.41
C GLN A 148 13.01 -17.55 7.71
N GLU A 149 13.81 -16.52 7.49
CA GLU A 149 15.24 -16.54 7.81
C GLU A 149 15.48 -16.58 9.32
N ALA A 150 14.67 -15.87 10.13
CA ALA A 150 14.69 -16.00 11.58
C ALA A 150 14.47 -17.44 12.02
N ALA A 151 13.44 -18.09 11.46
CA ALA A 151 13.11 -19.48 11.74
C ALA A 151 14.25 -20.43 11.33
N ARG A 152 14.80 -20.26 10.13
CA ARG A 152 15.91 -21.06 9.61
C ARG A 152 17.16 -20.95 10.48
N ARG A 153 17.46 -19.74 11.00
CA ARG A 153 18.63 -19.47 11.86
C ARG A 153 18.38 -19.79 13.35
N GLY A 154 17.16 -20.13 13.74
CA GLY A 154 16.77 -20.38 15.13
C GLY A 154 16.78 -19.12 16.01
N ILE A 155 16.66 -17.92 15.42
CA ILE A 155 16.60 -16.64 16.13
C ILE A 155 15.18 -16.47 16.68
N ARG A 156 14.99 -16.53 18.01
CA ARG A 156 13.68 -16.52 18.67
C ARG A 156 13.28 -15.20 19.30
N ASN A 157 14.24 -14.30 19.50
CA ASN A 157 14.07 -13.01 20.14
C ASN A 157 13.73 -11.86 19.14
N VAL A 158 13.09 -12.23 18.03
CA VAL A 158 12.50 -11.29 17.06
C VAL A 158 10.99 -11.52 17.00
N LYS A 159 10.21 -10.44 16.95
CA LYS A 159 8.76 -10.46 16.84
C LYS A 159 8.29 -9.49 15.76
N LEU A 160 7.21 -9.83 15.04
CA LEU A 160 6.50 -8.94 14.14
C LEU A 160 5.18 -8.50 14.79
N VAL A 161 4.95 -7.20 14.79
CA VAL A 161 3.60 -6.64 14.98
C VAL A 161 3.14 -6.15 13.62
N THR A 162 2.14 -6.80 13.02
CA THR A 162 1.75 -6.53 11.64
C THR A 162 0.60 -5.54 11.55
N ALA A 163 0.77 -4.52 10.71
CA ALA A 163 -0.29 -3.73 10.08
C ALA A 163 -0.16 -3.84 8.55
N LEU A 164 0.19 -5.05 8.10
CA LEU A 164 0.30 -5.38 6.68
C LEU A 164 -1.10 -5.55 6.09
N LYS A 165 -1.31 -4.97 4.91
CA LYS A 165 -2.63 -4.91 4.27
C LYS A 165 -2.51 -5.17 2.77
N THR A 166 -3.64 -5.61 2.17
CA THR A 166 -3.74 -5.84 0.73
C THR A 166 -4.60 -4.76 0.07
N VAL A 167 -4.03 -4.12 -0.95
CA VAL A 167 -4.70 -3.02 -1.68
C VAL A 167 -5.90 -3.54 -2.47
N MET A 168 -5.82 -4.75 -3.03
CA MET A 168 -6.89 -5.30 -3.86
C MET A 168 -8.22 -5.43 -3.12
N VAL A 169 -8.18 -5.93 -1.88
CA VAL A 169 -9.39 -6.07 -1.04
C VAL A 169 -9.96 -4.71 -0.66
N ALA A 170 -9.10 -3.72 -0.40
CA ALA A 170 -9.54 -2.35 -0.14
C ALA A 170 -10.18 -1.71 -1.38
N LEU A 171 -9.65 -1.98 -2.58
CA LEU A 171 -10.26 -1.52 -3.83
C LEU A 171 -11.64 -2.15 -4.08
N GLU A 172 -11.79 -3.44 -3.81
CA GLU A 172 -13.09 -4.11 -3.90
C GLU A 172 -14.09 -3.47 -2.94
N TRP A 173 -13.69 -3.26 -1.68
CA TRP A 173 -14.50 -2.57 -0.69
C TRP A 173 -14.93 -1.16 -1.15
N ILE A 174 -14.00 -0.39 -1.75
CA ILE A 174 -14.32 0.94 -2.30
C ILE A 174 -15.34 0.81 -3.44
N CYS A 175 -15.16 -0.14 -4.34
CA CYS A 175 -16.12 -0.37 -5.42
C CYS A 175 -17.52 -0.68 -4.93
N GLU A 176 -17.63 -1.39 -3.81
CA GLU A 176 -18.91 -1.76 -3.18
C GLU A 176 -19.57 -0.60 -2.41
N ASN A 177 -18.75 0.26 -1.77
CA ASN A 177 -19.24 1.26 -0.82
C ASN A 177 -19.19 2.69 -1.35
N GLN A 178 -18.52 2.96 -2.48
CA GLN A 178 -18.39 4.28 -3.09
C GLN A 178 -18.81 4.21 -4.55
N GLU A 179 -20.11 4.33 -4.79
CA GLU A 179 -20.70 4.24 -6.12
C GLU A 179 -20.31 5.42 -7.04
N ASP A 180 -19.89 6.54 -6.47
CA ASP A 180 -19.56 7.77 -7.17
C ASP A 180 -18.13 7.84 -7.72
N VAL A 181 -17.33 6.78 -7.56
CA VAL A 181 -16.00 6.67 -8.18
C VAL A 181 -16.14 6.06 -9.57
N ASP A 182 -15.75 6.79 -10.60
CA ASP A 182 -15.94 6.41 -12.00
C ASP A 182 -14.81 5.56 -12.57
N GLY A 183 -13.61 5.62 -12.00
CA GLY A 183 -12.47 4.87 -12.47
C GLY A 183 -11.24 5.01 -11.56
N PHE A 184 -10.23 4.16 -11.80
CA PHE A 184 -9.09 4.03 -10.90
C PHE A 184 -7.75 4.16 -11.62
N ILE A 185 -6.86 4.98 -11.06
CA ILE A 185 -5.43 4.96 -11.36
C ILE A 185 -4.79 3.98 -10.38
N CYS A 186 -4.39 2.81 -10.89
CA CYS A 186 -3.87 1.72 -10.08
C CYS A 186 -2.43 1.96 -9.63
N PRO A 187 -2.04 1.50 -8.43
CA PRO A 187 -0.72 1.74 -7.86
C PRO A 187 0.35 0.95 -8.61
N GLY A 188 1.24 1.66 -9.34
CA GLY A 188 2.30 1.04 -10.15
C GLY A 188 3.22 0.14 -9.32
N HIS A 189 3.64 0.57 -8.12
CA HIS A 189 4.50 -0.23 -7.25
C HIS A 189 3.84 -1.55 -6.79
N VAL A 190 2.59 -1.51 -6.34
CA VAL A 190 1.85 -2.71 -5.94
C VAL A 190 1.67 -3.63 -7.12
N SER A 191 1.35 -3.07 -8.30
CA SER A 191 1.15 -3.84 -9.52
C SER A 191 2.41 -4.54 -10.04
N VAL A 192 3.62 -4.10 -9.66
CA VAL A 192 4.86 -4.85 -9.94
C VAL A 192 4.84 -6.22 -9.25
N ILE A 193 4.23 -6.29 -8.07
CA ILE A 193 4.09 -7.55 -7.32
C ILE A 193 2.87 -8.34 -7.78
N THR A 194 1.70 -7.69 -7.81
CA THR A 194 0.43 -8.38 -8.04
C THR A 194 0.09 -8.60 -9.51
N GLY A 195 0.66 -7.82 -10.40
CA GLY A 195 0.30 -7.78 -11.81
C GLY A 195 -0.88 -6.84 -12.11
N SER A 196 -1.19 -6.69 -13.39
CA SER A 196 -2.37 -5.93 -13.84
C SER A 196 -3.62 -6.80 -13.95
N ASP A 197 -3.47 -8.11 -14.12
CA ASP A 197 -4.60 -9.03 -14.27
C ASP A 197 -5.50 -9.13 -13.03
N VAL A 198 -4.96 -8.83 -11.85
CA VAL A 198 -5.71 -8.85 -10.58
C VAL A 198 -6.88 -7.86 -10.55
N TYR A 199 -6.83 -6.80 -11.37
CA TYR A 199 -7.90 -5.80 -11.46
C TYR A 199 -9.04 -6.22 -12.39
N LYS A 200 -8.87 -7.24 -13.24
CA LYS A 200 -9.89 -7.67 -14.21
C LYS A 200 -11.23 -8.04 -13.57
N PRO A 201 -11.27 -8.85 -12.49
CA PRO A 201 -12.53 -9.18 -11.84
C PRO A 201 -13.28 -7.95 -11.32
N LEU A 202 -12.55 -6.92 -10.84
CA LEU A 202 -13.17 -5.68 -10.37
C LEU A 202 -13.73 -4.87 -11.53
N ALA A 203 -12.96 -4.74 -12.63
CA ALA A 203 -13.41 -4.02 -13.82
C ALA A 203 -14.67 -4.65 -14.41
N GLU A 204 -14.72 -5.96 -14.50
CA GLU A 204 -15.87 -6.73 -15.02
C GLU A 204 -17.10 -6.61 -14.10
N ARG A 205 -16.91 -6.79 -12.77
CA ARG A 205 -18.02 -6.80 -11.80
C ARG A 205 -18.64 -5.42 -11.61
N TYR A 206 -17.80 -4.37 -11.53
CA TYR A 206 -18.26 -3.01 -11.18
C TYR A 206 -18.37 -2.06 -12.37
N HIS A 207 -18.05 -2.54 -13.57
CA HIS A 207 -18.06 -1.72 -14.80
C HIS A 207 -17.30 -0.39 -14.68
N ARG A 208 -16.09 -0.44 -14.11
CA ARG A 208 -15.21 0.71 -13.94
C ARG A 208 -13.85 0.46 -14.58
N PRO A 209 -13.23 1.43 -15.28
CA PRO A 209 -11.89 1.31 -15.81
C PRO A 209 -10.83 1.32 -14.70
N PHE A 210 -9.84 0.45 -14.84
CA PHE A 210 -8.65 0.36 -14.00
C PHE A 210 -7.40 0.53 -14.87
N VAL A 211 -6.62 1.59 -14.64
CA VAL A 211 -5.43 1.86 -15.45
C VAL A 211 -4.19 1.85 -14.58
N VAL A 212 -3.31 0.88 -14.83
CA VAL A 212 -1.99 0.79 -14.18
C VAL A 212 -1.03 1.73 -14.89
N THR A 213 -0.36 2.61 -14.12
CA THR A 213 0.54 3.61 -14.69
C THR A 213 1.79 3.83 -13.84
N GLY A 214 2.82 4.44 -14.46
CA GLY A 214 4.00 4.96 -13.79
C GLY A 214 3.72 6.29 -13.07
N PHE A 215 4.77 6.96 -12.65
CA PHE A 215 4.69 8.12 -11.75
C PHE A 215 5.04 9.46 -12.40
N GLU A 216 5.52 9.43 -13.64
CA GLU A 216 5.79 10.63 -14.41
C GLU A 216 4.48 11.35 -14.77
N ALA A 217 4.53 12.69 -14.88
CA ALA A 217 3.34 13.48 -15.17
C ALA A 217 2.63 13.04 -16.46
N GLU A 218 3.39 12.74 -17.50
CA GLU A 218 2.88 12.24 -18.80
C GLU A 218 2.18 10.89 -18.66
N HIS A 219 2.70 9.98 -17.82
CA HIS A 219 2.09 8.69 -17.57
C HIS A 219 0.74 8.84 -16.85
N ILE A 220 0.68 9.73 -15.86
CA ILE A 220 -0.55 10.01 -15.11
C ILE A 220 -1.60 10.67 -16.02
N LEU A 221 -1.21 11.65 -16.84
CA LEU A 221 -2.10 12.29 -17.80
C LEU A 221 -2.63 11.28 -18.82
N ALA A 222 -1.76 10.39 -19.32
CA ALA A 222 -2.18 9.31 -20.22
C ALA A 222 -3.19 8.37 -19.54
N SER A 223 -2.99 8.03 -18.26
CA SER A 223 -3.94 7.18 -17.54
C SER A 223 -5.30 7.84 -17.34
N ILE A 224 -5.34 9.13 -16.99
CA ILE A 224 -6.59 9.90 -16.88
C ILE A 224 -7.30 9.92 -18.24
N TYR A 225 -6.58 10.20 -19.32
CA TYR A 225 -7.12 10.17 -20.67
C TYR A 225 -7.73 8.81 -21.03
N ARG A 226 -7.03 7.70 -20.72
CA ARG A 226 -7.56 6.35 -21.00
C ARG A 226 -8.82 6.06 -20.20
N ILE A 227 -8.87 6.45 -18.93
CA ILE A 227 -10.06 6.30 -18.09
C ILE A 227 -11.24 7.09 -18.68
N VAL A 228 -11.04 8.39 -18.98
CA VAL A 228 -12.08 9.24 -19.56
C VAL A 228 -12.60 8.67 -20.87
N ARG A 229 -11.70 8.24 -21.78
CA ARG A 229 -12.07 7.62 -23.06
C ARG A 229 -12.89 6.35 -22.89
N GLN A 230 -12.51 5.48 -21.94
CA GLN A 230 -13.29 4.28 -21.67
C GLN A 230 -14.69 4.64 -21.19
N ILE A 231 -14.83 5.58 -20.25
CA ILE A 231 -16.13 6.01 -19.74
C ILE A 231 -17.00 6.58 -20.85
N GLU A 232 -16.46 7.43 -21.72
CA GLU A 232 -17.21 8.03 -22.85
C GLU A 232 -17.71 7.00 -23.86
N THR A 233 -16.97 5.91 -24.03
CA THR A 233 -17.32 4.82 -24.96
C THR A 233 -18.07 3.66 -24.29
N GLY A 234 -18.40 3.77 -23.01
CA GLY A 234 -19.06 2.71 -22.22
C GLY A 234 -18.14 1.52 -21.91
N GLY A 235 -16.84 1.73 -21.97
CA GLY A 235 -15.85 0.70 -21.65
C GLY A 235 -15.54 0.62 -20.15
N ALA A 236 -15.07 -0.55 -19.70
CA ALA A 236 -14.64 -0.80 -18.33
C ALA A 236 -13.57 -1.89 -18.32
N ALA A 237 -12.40 -1.58 -18.85
CA ALA A 237 -11.30 -2.54 -19.01
C ALA A 237 -10.11 -2.19 -18.13
N VAL A 238 -9.27 -3.19 -17.87
CA VAL A 238 -7.95 -2.98 -17.29
C VAL A 238 -6.96 -2.62 -18.39
N GLU A 239 -6.23 -1.54 -18.21
CA GLU A 239 -5.14 -1.15 -19.10
C GLU A 239 -3.83 -1.04 -18.32
N ASN A 240 -2.77 -1.66 -18.85
CA ASN A 240 -1.44 -1.56 -18.29
C ASN A 240 -0.58 -0.63 -19.16
N LEU A 241 -0.37 0.61 -18.70
CA LEU A 241 0.51 1.59 -19.34
C LEU A 241 1.95 1.56 -18.80
N TYR A 242 2.24 0.67 -17.84
CA TYR A 242 3.55 0.57 -17.17
C TYR A 242 4.22 -0.78 -17.48
N ARG A 243 4.12 -1.24 -18.75
CA ARG A 243 4.56 -2.57 -19.18
C ARG A 243 6.05 -2.85 -19.04
N ASN A 244 6.89 -1.81 -18.97
CA ASN A 244 8.32 -1.94 -18.69
C ASN A 244 8.63 -2.37 -17.25
N ALA A 245 7.73 -2.16 -16.32
CA ALA A 245 7.88 -2.54 -14.90
C ALA A 245 6.83 -3.56 -14.43
N VAL A 246 5.61 -3.49 -14.97
CA VAL A 246 4.48 -4.31 -14.54
C VAL A 246 4.15 -5.36 -15.60
N LYS A 247 4.29 -6.63 -15.22
CA LYS A 247 3.79 -7.77 -15.98
C LYS A 247 2.32 -8.00 -15.65
N ASP A 248 1.57 -8.54 -16.61
CA ASP A 248 0.15 -8.80 -16.39
C ASP A 248 -0.08 -9.84 -15.26
N GLU A 249 0.76 -10.89 -15.20
CA GLU A 249 0.74 -11.91 -14.15
C GLU A 249 1.48 -11.54 -12.85
N GLY A 250 2.16 -10.39 -12.79
CA GLY A 250 2.94 -9.94 -11.65
C GLY A 250 4.20 -10.75 -11.35
N ASN A 251 4.66 -10.66 -10.11
CA ASN A 251 5.83 -11.40 -9.59
C ASN A 251 5.36 -12.61 -8.79
N ARG A 252 5.15 -13.74 -9.46
CA ARG A 252 4.67 -14.98 -8.85
C ARG A 252 5.54 -15.47 -7.69
N LYS A 253 6.87 -15.22 -7.74
CA LYS A 253 7.77 -15.62 -6.65
C LYS A 253 7.53 -14.79 -5.40
N ALA A 254 7.35 -13.48 -5.55
CA ALA A 254 7.05 -12.61 -4.42
C ALA A 254 5.69 -12.96 -3.80
N VAL A 255 4.67 -13.22 -4.63
CA VAL A 255 3.35 -13.66 -4.16
C VAL A 255 3.44 -14.97 -3.40
N ALA A 256 4.15 -15.97 -3.93
CA ALA A 256 4.33 -17.27 -3.25
C ALA A 256 5.00 -17.12 -1.88
N ILE A 257 6.06 -16.31 -1.77
CA ILE A 257 6.75 -16.03 -0.50
C ILE A 257 5.79 -15.38 0.52
N MET A 258 4.93 -14.46 0.07
CA MET A 258 3.92 -13.85 0.92
C MET A 258 2.91 -14.90 1.43
N GLU A 259 2.39 -15.74 0.55
CA GLU A 259 1.41 -16.78 0.87
C GLU A 259 1.96 -17.88 1.76
N GLU A 260 3.25 -18.17 1.68
CA GLU A 260 3.93 -19.13 2.57
C GLU A 260 4.03 -18.61 4.01
N ALA A 261 4.22 -17.30 4.20
CA ALA A 261 4.45 -16.72 5.52
C ALA A 261 3.17 -16.16 6.17
N PHE A 262 2.23 -15.68 5.35
CA PHE A 262 1.07 -14.96 5.83
C PHE A 262 -0.25 -15.58 5.36
N GLU A 263 -1.27 -15.40 6.17
CA GLU A 263 -2.67 -15.66 5.84
C GLU A 263 -3.49 -14.39 5.99
N THR A 264 -4.62 -14.32 5.29
CA THR A 264 -5.51 -13.16 5.33
C THR A 264 -6.45 -13.20 6.52
N GLY A 265 -6.81 -12.02 7.01
CA GLY A 265 -7.82 -11.84 8.06
C GLY A 265 -8.38 -10.42 8.04
N PRO A 266 -9.36 -10.11 8.91
CA PRO A 266 -9.90 -8.76 9.03
C PRO A 266 -8.81 -7.79 9.49
N ALA A 267 -8.84 -6.55 8.98
CA ALA A 267 -7.94 -5.50 9.46
C ALA A 267 -8.66 -4.17 9.56
N MET A 268 -8.28 -3.41 10.58
CA MET A 268 -8.74 -2.02 10.76
C MET A 268 -7.95 -1.10 9.82
N TRP A 269 -8.66 -0.32 9.00
CA TRP A 269 -8.11 0.75 8.18
C TRP A 269 -8.53 2.10 8.76
N ARG A 270 -7.55 2.94 9.07
CA ARG A 270 -7.85 4.31 9.53
C ARG A 270 -8.67 5.04 8.47
N GLY A 271 -9.85 5.52 8.85
CA GLY A 271 -10.77 6.23 7.96
C GLY A 271 -11.75 5.35 7.17
N LEU A 272 -11.57 4.03 7.12
CA LEU A 272 -12.48 3.12 6.41
C LEU A 272 -13.16 2.10 7.34
N GLY A 273 -12.60 1.84 8.52
CA GLY A 273 -13.11 0.80 9.41
C GLY A 273 -12.50 -0.57 9.16
N ILE A 274 -13.18 -1.62 9.61
CA ILE A 274 -12.74 -2.99 9.44
C ILE A 274 -13.12 -3.46 8.02
N ILE A 275 -12.10 -3.99 7.31
CA ILE A 275 -12.27 -4.63 6.00
C ILE A 275 -11.86 -6.09 6.15
N GLU A 276 -12.79 -6.99 5.88
CA GLU A 276 -12.56 -8.43 5.92
C GLU A 276 -11.49 -8.87 4.94
N LYS A 277 -10.66 -9.84 5.33
CA LYS A 277 -9.58 -10.44 4.50
C LYS A 277 -8.53 -9.45 3.97
N SER A 278 -8.48 -8.24 4.51
CA SER A 278 -7.56 -7.19 4.04
C SER A 278 -6.25 -7.11 4.81
N GLY A 279 -6.15 -7.74 5.97
CA GLY A 279 -4.94 -7.83 6.78
C GLY A 279 -4.14 -9.10 6.48
N LEU A 280 -2.85 -9.04 6.75
CA LEU A 280 -1.93 -10.16 6.62
C LEU A 280 -1.31 -10.50 7.98
N TYR A 281 -1.49 -11.72 8.42
CA TYR A 281 -1.07 -12.26 9.71
C TYR A 281 -0.18 -13.47 9.52
N LEU A 282 0.80 -13.66 10.40
CA LEU A 282 1.67 -14.83 10.32
C LEU A 282 0.86 -16.12 10.44
N ARG A 283 1.21 -17.10 9.60
CA ARG A 283 0.64 -18.44 9.67
C ARG A 283 1.05 -19.16 10.96
N GLU A 284 0.33 -20.21 11.32
CA GLU A 284 0.53 -20.97 12.56
C GLU A 284 1.97 -21.46 12.74
N GLU A 285 2.62 -21.90 11.66
CA GLU A 285 4.01 -22.38 11.69
C GLU A 285 5.02 -21.29 12.10
N LEU A 286 4.64 -20.03 11.91
CA LEU A 286 5.42 -18.84 12.25
C LEU A 286 4.86 -18.08 13.46
N ALA A 287 3.82 -18.58 14.13
CA ALA A 287 3.15 -17.93 15.26
C ALA A 287 4.12 -17.56 16.42
N GLY A 288 5.21 -18.31 16.57
CA GLY A 288 6.26 -17.97 17.53
C GLY A 288 6.91 -16.60 17.31
N TYR A 289 6.75 -16.01 16.12
CA TYR A 289 7.27 -14.68 15.75
C TYR A 289 6.19 -13.58 15.79
N ASP A 290 4.93 -13.93 16.02
CA ASP A 290 3.86 -12.94 16.14
C ASP A 290 3.95 -12.15 17.45
N GLY A 291 3.77 -10.85 17.36
CA GLY A 291 3.70 -9.90 18.48
C GLY A 291 2.28 -9.57 18.93
N GLY A 292 1.27 -10.39 18.60
CA GLY A 292 -0.12 -10.14 18.94
C GLY A 292 -0.79 -9.17 17.96
N SER A 293 -0.61 -9.41 16.67
CA SER A 293 -1.11 -8.54 15.58
C SER A 293 -2.62 -8.64 15.37
N ARG A 294 -3.22 -9.78 15.67
CA ARG A 294 -4.67 -10.03 15.47
C ARG A 294 -5.57 -9.30 16.47
N ASP A 295 -4.99 -8.78 17.53
CA ASP A 295 -5.70 -8.10 18.62
C ASP A 295 -5.82 -6.57 18.40
N LEU A 296 -5.50 -6.09 17.20
CA LEU A 296 -5.38 -4.67 16.89
C LEU A 296 -6.48 -4.15 15.96
#